data_9e3b84b6c16439e6041638cf622ca682
#
_entry.id   9e3b84b6c16439e6041638cf622ca682
#
_cell.length_a   1.000
_cell.length_b   1.000
_cell.length_c   1.000
_cell.angle_alpha   90.00
_cell.angle_beta   90.00
_cell.angle_gamma   90.00
#
_symmetry.space_group_name_H-M   'P 1'
#
loop_
_entity.id
_entity.type
_entity.pdbx_description
1 polymer ?
#
loop_
_entity_poly.entity_id
_entity_poly.type
_entity_poly.pdbx_seq_one_letter_code
_entity_poly.pdbx_strand_id
1 'polypeptide(L)'
;MTRILQPISSSWIDYTDNESIALTIVMMGCDNGCPKCQNPEFQNPFYENMTKEFTPEELEKELQKLSKRYRTNKLVMSGGDPLAPCNIEFTKKFLEITTFDVCIYTGHDIEWVKKYNIKGFKFVKCGKFDYKSFRESLKTDEMMRFASPNQELYDDNFNLLSKDGIYYFNN
;
A
#
# COMPACT_ATOMS: atom_id res chain seq x y z
N MET A 1 6.21 -9.46 -14.18
CA MET A 1 7.03 -8.26 -13.84
C MET A 1 6.09 -7.10 -13.58
N THR A 2 6.48 -6.15 -12.77
CA THR A 2 5.77 -4.88 -12.56
C THR A 2 6.73 -3.71 -12.53
N ARG A 3 6.26 -2.49 -12.81
CA ARG A 3 7.05 -1.26 -12.73
C ARG A 3 6.92 -0.63 -11.35
N ILE A 4 8.05 -0.25 -10.78
CA ILE A 4 8.15 0.39 -9.46
C ILE A 4 8.93 1.68 -9.59
N LEU A 5 8.41 2.75 -8.96
CA LEU A 5 9.04 4.07 -8.93
C LEU A 5 10.44 3.99 -8.28
N GLN A 6 11.37 4.77 -8.81
CA GLN A 6 12.75 4.85 -8.31
C GLN A 6 13.12 6.27 -7.89
N PRO A 7 13.94 6.40 -6.86
CA PRO A 7 14.43 5.33 -5.97
C PRO A 7 13.34 4.80 -5.04
N ILE A 8 13.46 3.56 -4.59
CA ILE A 8 12.62 3.03 -3.50
C ILE A 8 12.86 3.91 -2.27
N SER A 9 11.80 4.40 -1.68
CA SER A 9 11.82 5.34 -0.57
C SER A 9 11.69 4.66 0.79
N SER A 10 11.81 5.46 1.85
CA SER A 10 11.48 5.05 3.22
C SER A 10 10.59 6.10 3.87
N SER A 11 9.73 5.68 4.76
CA SER A 11 8.75 6.52 5.41
C SER A 11 8.61 6.17 6.90
N TRP A 12 8.36 7.20 7.73
CA TRP A 12 8.06 7.06 9.15
C TRP A 12 6.56 7.00 9.44
N ILE A 13 5.73 7.33 8.46
CA ILE A 13 4.29 7.54 8.67
C ILE A 13 3.41 6.57 7.87
N ASP A 14 3.96 5.87 6.88
CA ASP A 14 3.16 5.03 6.00
C ASP A 14 2.88 3.64 6.59
N TYR A 15 3.74 3.15 7.47
CA TYR A 15 3.47 1.88 8.14
C TYR A 15 2.58 2.10 9.37
N THR A 16 1.66 1.16 9.57
CA THR A 16 0.53 1.35 10.49
C THR A 16 0.87 1.33 11.98
N ASP A 17 2.04 0.86 12.39
CA ASP A 17 2.42 0.82 13.80
C ASP A 17 2.99 2.15 14.35
N ASN A 18 3.31 3.12 13.48
CA ASN A 18 3.86 4.44 13.83
C ASN A 18 5.16 4.44 14.66
N GLU A 19 5.80 3.30 14.83
CA GLU A 19 6.94 3.16 15.75
C GLU A 19 8.28 3.06 15.02
N SER A 20 8.26 2.81 13.72
CA SER A 20 9.49 2.54 12.99
C SER A 20 9.42 2.96 11.51
N ILE A 21 10.61 3.19 10.97
CA ILE A 21 10.77 3.41 9.55
C ILE A 21 10.36 2.16 8.76
N ALA A 22 9.67 2.35 7.63
CA ALA A 22 9.38 1.30 6.66
C ALA A 22 9.96 1.65 5.29
N LEU A 23 10.32 0.66 4.50
CA LEU A 23 10.53 0.85 3.07
C LEU A 23 9.18 1.05 2.39
N THR A 24 9.14 1.90 1.38
CA THR A 24 7.91 2.16 0.61
C THR A 24 8.17 1.97 -0.87
N ILE A 25 7.42 1.05 -1.48
CA ILE A 25 7.40 0.89 -2.94
C ILE A 25 6.13 1.49 -3.51
N VAL A 26 6.29 2.13 -4.67
CA VAL A 26 5.20 2.75 -5.44
C VAL A 26 5.09 1.99 -6.76
N MET A 27 4.05 1.18 -6.89
CA MET A 27 3.79 0.35 -8.07
C MET A 27 3.01 1.13 -9.12
N MET A 28 3.27 0.84 -10.39
CA MET A 28 2.49 1.41 -11.49
C MET A 28 1.29 0.52 -11.82
N GLY A 29 0.21 1.14 -12.31
CA GLY A 29 -1.05 0.49 -12.66
C GLY A 29 -2.10 0.56 -11.55
N CYS A 30 -3.27 1.09 -11.90
CA CYS A 30 -4.43 1.20 -11.02
C CYS A 30 -5.71 1.30 -11.86
N ASP A 31 -6.75 0.59 -11.47
CA ASP A 31 -8.07 0.59 -12.11
C ASP A 31 -9.16 1.33 -11.30
N ASN A 32 -8.78 1.95 -10.19
CA ASN A 32 -9.74 2.57 -9.27
C ASN A 32 -10.37 3.86 -9.80
N GLY A 33 -9.65 4.64 -10.62
CA GLY A 33 -10.15 5.86 -11.24
C GLY A 33 -10.60 6.94 -10.25
N CYS A 34 -9.96 7.07 -9.09
CA CYS A 34 -10.36 8.01 -8.04
C CYS A 34 -10.35 9.46 -8.55
N PRO A 35 -11.44 10.24 -8.39
CA PRO A 35 -11.44 11.66 -8.68
C PRO A 35 -10.38 12.40 -7.84
N LYS A 36 -9.61 13.27 -8.49
CA LYS A 36 -8.52 14.02 -7.82
C LYS A 36 -7.43 13.10 -7.23
N CYS A 37 -7.16 11.98 -7.87
CA CYS A 37 -5.99 11.17 -7.56
C CYS A 37 -4.73 12.05 -7.51
N GLN A 38 -3.88 11.85 -6.50
CA GLN A 38 -2.65 12.62 -6.35
C GLN A 38 -1.62 12.31 -7.45
N ASN A 39 -1.62 11.07 -7.94
CA ASN A 39 -0.68 10.58 -8.93
C ASN A 39 -1.42 9.88 -10.08
N PRO A 40 -2.16 10.64 -10.91
CA PRO A 40 -2.97 10.06 -11.98
C PRO A 40 -2.13 9.31 -13.03
N GLU A 41 -0.88 9.68 -13.21
CA GLU A 41 0.07 9.01 -14.12
C GLU A 41 0.41 7.58 -13.66
N PHE A 42 0.35 7.28 -12.37
CA PHE A 42 0.62 5.94 -11.84
C PHE A 42 -0.54 4.96 -12.08
N GLN A 43 -1.65 5.42 -12.62
CA GLN A 43 -2.70 4.53 -13.10
C GLN A 43 -2.27 3.76 -14.36
N ASN A 44 -1.32 4.31 -15.13
CA ASN A 44 -0.77 3.64 -16.30
C ASN A 44 0.28 2.59 -15.88
N PRO A 45 0.05 1.29 -16.12
CA PRO A 45 1.02 0.24 -15.77
C PRO A 45 2.32 0.30 -16.59
N PHE A 46 2.30 1.03 -17.72
CA PHE A 46 3.45 1.22 -18.61
C PHE A 46 4.16 2.56 -18.41
N TYR A 47 3.86 3.28 -17.33
CA TYR A 47 4.56 4.54 -17.03
C TYR A 47 6.04 4.30 -16.79
N GLU A 48 6.91 4.94 -17.58
CA GLU A 48 8.34 4.63 -17.62
C GLU A 48 9.21 5.65 -16.87
N ASN A 49 8.71 6.87 -16.68
CA ASN A 49 9.52 7.93 -16.07
C ASN A 49 9.87 7.57 -14.62
N MET A 50 11.17 7.55 -14.32
CA MET A 50 11.71 7.20 -13.00
C MET A 50 11.21 5.83 -12.47
N THR A 51 10.94 4.86 -13.36
CA THR A 51 10.50 3.53 -12.96
C THR A 51 11.50 2.46 -13.42
N LYS A 52 11.46 1.31 -12.75
CA LYS A 52 12.20 0.11 -13.12
C LYS A 52 11.28 -1.09 -13.03
N GLU A 53 11.40 -2.02 -13.97
CA GLU A 53 10.73 -3.32 -13.93
C GLU A 53 11.45 -4.28 -12.99
N PHE A 54 10.65 -5.06 -12.26
CA PHE A 54 11.13 -6.09 -11.35
C PHE A 54 10.34 -7.38 -11.53
N THR A 55 11.02 -8.52 -11.38
CA THR A 55 10.38 -9.76 -10.93
C THR A 55 10.24 -9.74 -9.41
N PRO A 56 9.40 -10.61 -8.80
CA PRO A 56 9.30 -10.70 -7.33
C PRO A 56 10.66 -10.94 -6.66
N GLU A 57 11.48 -11.82 -7.23
CA GLU A 57 12.81 -12.20 -6.70
C GLU A 57 13.83 -11.05 -6.80
N GLU A 58 13.78 -10.28 -7.88
CA GLU A 58 14.64 -9.09 -8.06
C GLU A 58 14.26 -8.00 -7.05
N LEU A 59 12.94 -7.80 -6.83
CA LEU A 59 12.44 -6.84 -5.86
C LEU A 59 12.88 -7.23 -4.45
N GLU A 60 12.65 -8.49 -4.04
CA GLU A 60 13.10 -8.99 -2.72
C GLU A 60 14.58 -8.73 -2.50
N LYS A 61 15.41 -9.03 -3.49
CA LYS A 61 16.86 -8.84 -3.44
C LYS A 61 17.27 -7.37 -3.27
N GLU A 62 16.55 -6.45 -3.92
CA GLU A 62 16.81 -5.02 -3.80
C GLU A 62 16.35 -4.50 -2.43
N LEU A 63 15.17 -4.92 -1.96
CA LEU A 63 14.66 -4.55 -0.65
C LEU A 63 15.55 -5.06 0.49
N GLN A 64 16.12 -6.25 0.38
CA GLN A 64 17.07 -6.79 1.38
C GLN A 64 18.33 -5.92 1.54
N LYS A 65 18.83 -5.31 0.46
CA LYS A 65 19.95 -4.35 0.55
C LYS A 65 19.54 -3.09 1.31
N LEU A 66 18.36 -2.57 1.00
CA LEU A 66 17.81 -1.37 1.65
C LEU A 66 17.45 -1.63 3.11
N SER A 67 16.90 -2.80 3.42
CA SER A 67 16.59 -3.26 4.78
C SER A 67 17.81 -3.16 5.70
N LYS A 68 18.96 -3.64 5.24
CA LYS A 68 20.23 -3.52 6.00
C LYS A 68 20.63 -2.07 6.23
N ARG A 69 20.46 -1.20 5.24
CA ARG A 69 20.78 0.23 5.33
C ARG A 69 19.87 0.96 6.32
N TYR A 70 18.57 0.72 6.24
CA TYR A 70 17.55 1.39 7.06
C TYR A 70 17.21 0.65 8.36
N ARG A 71 17.78 -0.55 8.56
CA ARG A 71 17.55 -1.42 9.73
C ARG A 71 16.06 -1.67 9.97
N THR A 72 15.34 -2.05 8.92
CA THR A 72 13.91 -2.33 8.98
C THR A 72 13.54 -3.55 8.15
N ASN A 73 12.57 -4.33 8.63
CA ASN A 73 11.91 -5.40 7.89
C ASN A 73 10.47 -5.01 7.49
N LYS A 74 10.08 -3.73 7.65
CA LYS A 74 8.74 -3.25 7.33
C LYS A 74 8.70 -2.70 5.93
N LEU A 75 7.67 -3.10 5.19
CA LEU A 75 7.44 -2.70 3.80
C LEU A 75 6.01 -2.20 3.60
N VAL A 76 5.86 -1.05 2.98
CA VAL A 76 4.59 -0.56 2.46
C VAL A 76 4.56 -0.75 0.94
N MET A 77 3.56 -1.44 0.44
CA MET A 77 3.23 -1.54 -0.98
C MET A 77 2.10 -0.56 -1.30
N SER A 78 2.39 0.42 -2.13
CA SER A 78 1.51 1.54 -2.43
C SER A 78 1.64 1.93 -3.91
N GLY A 79 1.09 3.07 -4.31
CA GLY A 79 1.32 3.69 -5.62
C GLY A 79 0.08 3.81 -6.47
N GLY A 80 0.07 3.23 -7.66
CA GLY A 80 -1.13 2.95 -8.42
C GLY A 80 -2.05 2.08 -7.56
N ASP A 81 -1.97 0.77 -7.71
CA ASP A 81 -2.61 -0.17 -6.78
C ASP A 81 -1.91 -1.54 -6.84
N PRO A 82 -1.35 -2.04 -5.73
CA PRO A 82 -0.73 -3.36 -5.68
C PRO A 82 -1.70 -4.52 -5.98
N LEU A 83 -2.99 -4.33 -5.77
CA LEU A 83 -4.04 -5.33 -6.02
C LEU A 83 -4.89 -5.04 -7.28
N ALA A 84 -4.48 -4.08 -8.11
CA ALA A 84 -5.05 -3.93 -9.44
C ALA A 84 -4.88 -5.20 -10.29
N PRO A 85 -5.78 -5.49 -11.25
CA PRO A 85 -5.69 -6.68 -12.09
C PRO A 85 -4.33 -6.88 -12.78
N CYS A 86 -3.63 -5.80 -13.12
CA CYS A 86 -2.29 -5.87 -13.73
C CYS A 86 -1.17 -6.22 -12.74
N ASN A 87 -1.37 -6.03 -11.44
CA ASN A 87 -0.37 -6.20 -10.39
C ASN A 87 -0.61 -7.41 -9.48
N ILE A 88 -1.85 -7.89 -9.39
CA ILE A 88 -2.28 -8.87 -8.38
C ILE A 88 -1.45 -10.16 -8.39
N GLU A 89 -1.14 -10.69 -9.56
CA GLU A 89 -0.34 -11.92 -9.66
C GLU A 89 1.13 -11.70 -9.26
N PHE A 90 1.68 -10.52 -9.55
CA PHE A 90 3.00 -10.15 -9.05
C PHE A 90 2.99 -10.03 -7.52
N THR A 91 2.00 -9.33 -6.97
CA THR A 91 1.87 -9.12 -5.53
C THR A 91 1.73 -10.44 -4.78
N LYS A 92 0.91 -11.38 -5.26
CA LYS A 92 0.77 -12.71 -4.66
C LYS A 92 2.10 -13.45 -4.61
N LYS A 93 2.80 -13.54 -5.75
CA LYS A 93 4.10 -14.21 -5.82
C LYS A 93 5.15 -13.54 -4.93
N PHE A 94 5.14 -12.21 -4.84
CA PHE A 94 6.03 -11.48 -3.95
C PHE A 94 5.74 -11.78 -2.48
N LEU A 95 4.46 -11.80 -2.08
CA LEU A 95 4.05 -12.14 -0.70
C LEU A 95 4.41 -13.58 -0.30
N GLU A 96 4.51 -14.51 -1.24
CA GLU A 96 4.93 -15.90 -0.98
C GLU A 96 6.43 -16.03 -0.65
N ILE A 97 7.26 -15.12 -1.12
CA ILE A 97 8.72 -15.23 -1.00
C ILE A 97 9.34 -14.19 -0.07
N THR A 98 8.62 -13.09 0.20
CA THR A 98 9.17 -11.98 0.97
C THR A 98 9.34 -12.32 2.45
N THR A 99 10.37 -11.74 3.04
CA THR A 99 10.67 -11.83 4.48
C THR A 99 10.25 -10.55 5.23
N PHE A 100 9.61 -9.62 4.54
CA PHE A 100 9.16 -8.36 5.11
C PHE A 100 7.77 -8.48 5.76
N ASP A 101 7.57 -7.71 6.82
CA ASP A 101 6.24 -7.41 7.35
C ASP A 101 5.55 -6.41 6.42
N VAL A 102 4.67 -6.91 5.55
CA VAL A 102 4.08 -6.12 4.47
C VAL A 102 2.78 -5.46 4.88
N CYS A 103 2.67 -4.15 4.65
CA CYS A 103 1.42 -3.40 4.66
C CYS A 103 1.04 -3.04 3.22
N ILE A 104 -0.16 -3.45 2.77
CA ILE A 104 -0.66 -3.18 1.42
C ILE A 104 -1.65 -2.02 1.47
N TYR A 105 -1.50 -1.06 0.55
CA TYR A 105 -2.47 0.01 0.32
C TYR A 105 -3.19 -0.24 -1.01
N THR A 106 -4.50 -0.51 -0.95
CA THR A 106 -5.32 -0.75 -2.13
C THR A 106 -6.57 0.13 -2.13
N GLY A 107 -7.02 0.52 -3.29
CA GLY A 107 -8.32 1.16 -3.47
C GLY A 107 -9.49 0.16 -3.51
N HIS A 108 -9.22 -1.12 -3.61
CA HIS A 108 -10.25 -2.17 -3.52
C HIS A 108 -10.73 -2.35 -2.08
N ASP A 109 -11.90 -2.96 -1.91
CA ASP A 109 -12.47 -3.32 -0.61
C ASP A 109 -11.89 -4.65 -0.07
N ILE A 110 -12.24 -4.99 1.16
CA ILE A 110 -11.76 -6.23 1.79
C ILE A 110 -12.29 -7.49 1.10
N GLU A 111 -13.46 -7.41 0.46
CA GLU A 111 -14.03 -8.56 -0.26
C GLU A 111 -13.22 -8.88 -1.52
N TRP A 112 -12.59 -7.89 -2.14
CA TRP A 112 -11.61 -8.10 -3.21
C TRP A 112 -10.39 -8.88 -2.70
N VAL A 113 -9.83 -8.49 -1.56
CA VAL A 113 -8.68 -9.15 -0.93
C VAL A 113 -8.99 -10.62 -0.66
N LYS A 114 -10.16 -10.90 -0.08
CA LYS A 114 -10.66 -12.26 0.20
C LYS A 114 -10.90 -13.06 -1.08
N LYS A 115 -11.60 -12.46 -2.06
CA LYS A 115 -11.93 -13.10 -3.35
C LYS A 115 -10.69 -13.60 -4.09
N TYR A 116 -9.62 -12.82 -4.08
CA TYR A 116 -8.37 -13.20 -4.75
C TYR A 116 -7.41 -13.98 -3.84
N ASN A 117 -7.85 -14.32 -2.61
CA ASN A 117 -7.07 -15.09 -1.64
C ASN A 117 -5.68 -14.50 -1.39
N ILE A 118 -5.62 -13.18 -1.18
CA ILE A 118 -4.36 -12.48 -0.88
C ILE A 118 -3.95 -12.83 0.55
N LYS A 119 -2.74 -13.34 0.72
CA LYS A 119 -2.16 -13.78 2.00
C LYS A 119 -0.71 -13.37 2.12
N GLY A 120 -0.12 -13.46 3.32
CA GLY A 120 1.29 -13.13 3.55
C GLY A 120 1.56 -11.65 3.81
N PHE A 121 0.52 -10.83 3.94
CA PHE A 121 0.64 -9.47 4.45
C PHE A 121 0.45 -9.43 5.97
N LYS A 122 0.91 -8.36 6.61
CA LYS A 122 0.66 -8.06 8.02
C LYS A 122 -0.56 -7.16 8.20
N PHE A 123 -0.69 -6.18 7.31
CA PHE A 123 -1.81 -5.24 7.28
C PHE A 123 -2.25 -4.98 5.85
N VAL A 124 -3.54 -4.70 5.66
CA VAL A 124 -4.08 -4.20 4.39
C VAL A 124 -5.00 -3.00 4.65
N LYS A 125 -4.68 -1.87 4.02
CA LYS A 125 -5.54 -0.69 3.99
C LYS A 125 -6.36 -0.73 2.70
N CYS A 126 -7.67 -0.81 2.85
CA CYS A 126 -8.67 -0.94 1.79
C CYS A 126 -9.45 0.35 1.58
N GLY A 127 -9.92 0.57 0.37
CA GLY A 127 -10.87 1.61 0.02
C GLY A 127 -10.32 2.72 -0.85
N LYS A 128 -11.10 3.09 -1.87
CA LYS A 128 -10.78 4.18 -2.81
C LYS A 128 -10.65 5.50 -2.07
N PHE A 129 -9.75 6.35 -2.56
CA PHE A 129 -9.73 7.74 -2.12
C PHE A 129 -11.05 8.42 -2.49
N ASP A 130 -11.76 8.96 -1.50
CA ASP A 130 -12.97 9.74 -1.67
C ASP A 130 -12.66 11.23 -1.40
N TYR A 131 -12.56 11.99 -2.48
CA TYR A 131 -12.28 13.41 -2.41
C TYR A 131 -13.36 14.21 -1.66
N LYS A 132 -14.62 13.80 -1.73
CA LYS A 132 -15.72 14.50 -1.03
C LYS A 132 -15.59 14.32 0.48
N SER A 133 -15.48 13.10 0.97
CA SER A 133 -15.32 12.84 2.41
C SER A 133 -13.98 13.36 2.94
N PHE A 134 -12.90 13.33 2.15
CA PHE A 134 -11.66 14.04 2.49
C PHE A 134 -11.89 15.54 2.72
N ARG A 135 -12.58 16.23 1.81
CA ARG A 135 -12.88 17.67 1.95
C ARG A 135 -13.80 17.97 3.13
N GLU A 136 -14.70 17.08 3.46
CA GLU A 136 -15.58 17.21 4.63
C GLU A 136 -14.80 16.99 5.93
N SER A 137 -13.88 16.02 5.99
CA SER A 137 -13.05 15.75 7.17
C SER A 137 -12.10 16.90 7.53
N LEU A 138 -11.65 17.68 6.55
CA LEU A 138 -10.83 18.89 6.81
C LEU A 138 -11.56 20.00 7.60
N LYS A 139 -12.87 19.88 7.80
CA LYS A 139 -13.68 20.84 8.57
C LYS A 139 -13.77 20.45 10.05
N THR A 140 -13.24 19.29 10.43
CA THR A 140 -13.22 18.80 11.81
C THR A 140 -11.81 18.89 12.36
N ASP A 141 -11.67 19.05 13.68
CA ASP A 141 -10.38 19.05 14.37
C ASP A 141 -9.83 17.62 14.59
N GLU A 142 -10.51 16.61 14.07
CA GLU A 142 -10.09 15.22 14.18
C GLU A 142 -8.89 14.94 13.30
N MET A 143 -7.84 14.37 13.88
CA MET A 143 -6.63 14.00 13.17
C MET A 143 -6.86 12.72 12.37
N MET A 144 -7.17 12.89 11.08
CA MET A 144 -7.32 11.79 10.14
C MET A 144 -5.95 11.20 9.78
N ARG A 145 -5.81 9.89 9.85
CA ARG A 145 -4.56 9.18 9.52
C ARG A 145 -4.53 8.62 8.12
N PHE A 146 -5.68 8.29 7.53
CA PHE A 146 -5.80 7.87 6.13
C PHE A 146 -6.14 9.06 5.24
N ALA A 147 -5.95 8.87 3.93
CA ALA A 147 -6.21 9.92 2.95
C ALA A 147 -7.69 10.31 2.87
N SER A 148 -8.62 9.43 3.24
CA SER A 148 -10.04 9.74 3.38
C SER A 148 -10.70 8.83 4.43
N PRO A 149 -11.76 9.31 5.14
CA PRO A 149 -12.37 8.61 6.28
C PRO A 149 -13.01 7.27 5.95
N ASN A 150 -13.37 7.03 4.69
CA ASN A 150 -13.97 5.79 4.23
C ASN A 150 -12.96 4.63 4.07
N GLN A 151 -11.67 4.91 4.27
CA GLN A 151 -10.64 3.87 4.17
C GLN A 151 -10.56 3.09 5.48
N GLU A 152 -10.35 1.78 5.34
CA GLU A 152 -10.35 0.81 6.43
C GLU A 152 -9.03 0.05 6.47
N LEU A 153 -8.56 -0.26 7.70
CA LEU A 153 -7.36 -1.07 7.93
C LEU A 153 -7.76 -2.41 8.54
N TYR A 154 -7.17 -3.47 8.01
CA TYR A 154 -7.35 -4.84 8.48
C TYR A 154 -6.00 -5.50 8.78
N ASP A 155 -6.00 -6.42 9.77
CA ASP A 155 -4.87 -7.32 10.01
C ASP A 155 -4.88 -8.55 9.07
N ASP A 156 -3.94 -9.45 9.25
CA ASP A 156 -3.78 -10.69 8.47
C ASP A 156 -4.89 -11.74 8.75
N ASN A 157 -5.69 -11.55 9.81
CA ASN A 157 -6.89 -12.34 10.14
C ASN A 157 -8.18 -11.66 9.70
N PHE A 158 -8.08 -10.55 8.95
CA PHE A 158 -9.21 -9.72 8.51
C PHE A 158 -10.01 -9.07 9.63
N ASN A 159 -9.42 -8.87 10.81
CA ASN A 159 -10.01 -8.05 11.84
C ASN A 159 -9.89 -6.56 11.47
N LEU A 160 -10.99 -5.82 11.58
CA LEU A 160 -11.00 -4.38 11.33
C LEU A 160 -10.30 -3.64 12.48
N LEU A 161 -9.28 -2.83 12.14
CA LEU A 161 -8.43 -2.09 13.07
C LEU A 161 -8.65 -0.58 13.03
N SER A 162 -9.57 -0.10 12.19
CA SER A 162 -9.81 1.33 12.00
C SER A 162 -11.28 1.69 12.05
N LYS A 163 -11.56 2.97 12.32
CA LYS A 163 -12.89 3.56 12.21
C LYS A 163 -12.75 5.00 11.74
N ASP A 164 -13.55 5.41 10.77
CA ASP A 164 -13.62 6.78 10.25
C ASP A 164 -12.22 7.33 9.82
N GLY A 165 -11.40 6.47 9.21
CA GLY A 165 -10.05 6.83 8.76
C GLY A 165 -8.98 6.89 9.86
N ILE A 166 -9.35 6.59 11.10
CA ILE A 166 -8.46 6.51 12.25
C ILE A 166 -8.30 5.04 12.64
N TYR A 167 -7.08 4.59 12.88
CA TYR A 167 -6.85 3.23 13.34
C TYR A 167 -6.44 3.19 14.81
N TYR A 168 -6.90 2.13 15.47
CA TYR A 168 -6.67 1.89 16.88
C TYR A 168 -5.83 0.62 17.04
N PHE A 169 -4.68 0.74 17.71
CA PHE A 169 -4.01 -0.43 18.25
C PHE A 169 -4.61 -0.70 19.63
N ASN A 170 -5.17 -1.88 19.81
CA ASN A 170 -5.42 -2.37 21.17
C ASN A 170 -4.05 -2.64 21.81
N ASN A 171 -3.63 -1.76 22.73
CA ASN A 171 -2.49 -2.00 23.59
C ASN A 171 -2.77 -3.17 24.52
#